data_888ac02cd426833e8e50a913634be779
#
_entry.id   888ac02cd426833e8e50a913634be779
#
_cell.length_a   1.000
_cell.length_b   1.000
_cell.length_c   1.000
_cell.angle_alpha   90.00
_cell.angle_beta   90.00
_cell.angle_gamma   90.00
#
_symmetry.space_group_name_H-M   'P 1'
#
loop_
_entity.id
_entity.type
_entity.pdbx_description
1 polymer ?
#
loop_
_entity_poly.entity_id
_entity_poly.type
_entity_poly.pdbx_seq_one_letter_code
_entity_poly.pdbx_strand_id
1 'polypeptide(L)'
;MFYGWYIALVAMLTLLVSNGMTITGMTIFDPAILQEFGWSRGDLKLRDLLQLGLSGLLAPFVGGLADRMSVRKLMMAGLMLLSVCIAAYSQMTSLTHLYLINIGIALVLALSGLVLNVLIVSRWFVLKRGTALGLTLVGTSLGGIVFPRLGAVLLRTYTWREAMLMEALIPL
;
A
#
# COMPACT_ATOMS: atom_id res chain seq x y z
N MET A 1 -15.06 9.90 24.80
CA MET A 1 -14.99 9.64 23.34
C MET A 1 -15.06 8.13 23.12
N PHE A 2 -15.84 7.65 22.16
CA PHE A 2 -15.94 6.22 21.88
C PHE A 2 -14.64 5.74 21.20
N TYR A 3 -13.98 4.75 21.79
CA TYR A 3 -12.66 4.25 21.35
C TYR A 3 -12.64 3.79 19.87
N GLY A 4 -13.79 3.37 19.34
CA GLY A 4 -13.93 2.99 17.93
C GLY A 4 -13.50 4.06 16.93
N TRP A 5 -13.66 5.36 17.24
CA TRP A 5 -13.21 6.44 16.34
C TRP A 5 -11.70 6.52 16.20
N TYR A 6 -10.94 6.17 17.25
CA TYR A 6 -9.48 6.04 17.16
C TYR A 6 -9.10 4.90 16.22
N ILE A 7 -9.83 3.79 16.25
CA ILE A 7 -9.61 2.66 15.34
C ILE A 7 -9.91 3.05 13.90
N ALA A 8 -11.00 3.79 13.65
CA ALA A 8 -11.32 4.29 12.32
C ALA A 8 -10.25 5.26 11.79
N LEU A 9 -9.71 6.13 12.64
CA LEU A 9 -8.62 7.04 12.28
C LEU A 9 -7.32 6.29 11.98
N VAL A 10 -6.94 5.32 12.80
CA VAL A 10 -5.76 4.48 12.55
C VAL A 10 -5.93 3.69 11.25
N ALA A 11 -7.11 3.11 11.02
CA ALA A 11 -7.44 2.42 9.78
C ALA A 11 -7.36 3.35 8.56
N MET A 12 -7.84 4.59 8.69
CA MET A 12 -7.72 5.63 7.65
C MET A 12 -6.25 5.92 7.34
N LEU A 13 -5.41 6.12 8.37
CA LEU A 13 -3.98 6.37 8.19
C LEU A 13 -3.26 5.16 7.58
N THR A 14 -3.62 3.94 7.97
CA THR A 14 -3.07 2.72 7.36
C THR A 14 -3.42 2.64 5.88
N LEU A 15 -4.66 2.95 5.48
CA LEU A 15 -5.06 2.98 4.07
C LEU A 15 -4.40 4.13 3.31
N LEU A 16 -4.22 5.29 3.95
CA LEU A 16 -3.50 6.40 3.37
C LEU A 16 -2.09 5.97 2.97
N VAL A 17 -1.37 5.29 3.87
CA VAL A 17 -0.01 4.82 3.62
C VAL A 17 -0.02 3.63 2.65
N SER A 18 -0.69 2.53 2.97
CA SER A 18 -0.60 1.28 2.20
C SER A 18 -1.13 1.44 0.77
N ASN A 19 -2.37 1.91 0.59
CA ASN A 19 -2.94 2.08 -0.75
C ASN A 19 -2.38 3.30 -1.47
N GLY A 20 -2.15 4.40 -0.74
CA GLY A 20 -1.61 5.63 -1.32
C GLY A 20 -0.23 5.43 -1.91
N MET A 21 0.66 4.73 -1.22
CA MET A 21 2.00 4.44 -1.73
C MET A 21 1.99 3.40 -2.84
N THR A 22 1.25 2.29 -2.67
CA THR A 22 1.36 1.16 -3.59
C THR A 22 0.54 1.30 -4.87
N ILE A 23 -0.63 1.95 -4.83
CA ILE A 23 -1.53 2.05 -5.99
C ILE A 23 -1.22 3.30 -6.81
N THR A 24 -1.02 4.43 -6.15
CA THR A 24 -0.87 5.73 -6.83
C THR A 24 0.51 6.35 -6.66
N GLY A 25 1.15 6.20 -5.49
CA GLY A 25 2.46 6.76 -5.20
C GLY A 25 3.54 6.23 -6.16
N MET A 26 3.56 4.92 -6.37
CA MET A 26 4.56 4.29 -7.25
C MET A 26 4.45 4.72 -8.73
N THR A 27 3.27 5.09 -9.21
CA THR A 27 3.07 5.44 -10.63
C THR A 27 3.78 6.72 -11.05
N ILE A 28 4.14 7.60 -10.11
CA ILE A 28 4.88 8.82 -10.40
C ILE A 28 6.33 8.53 -10.86
N PHE A 29 6.88 7.38 -10.46
CA PHE A 29 8.22 6.94 -10.83
C PHE A 29 8.27 6.18 -12.15
N ASP A 30 7.11 5.74 -12.67
CA ASP A 30 7.02 4.96 -13.92
C ASP A 30 7.75 5.60 -15.11
N PRO A 31 7.63 6.92 -15.40
CA PRO A 31 8.36 7.54 -16.51
C PRO A 31 9.88 7.42 -16.39
N ALA A 32 10.41 7.61 -15.18
CA ALA A 32 11.85 7.50 -14.92
C ALA A 32 12.35 6.06 -15.08
N ILE A 33 11.57 5.09 -14.62
CA ILE A 33 11.86 3.66 -14.76
C ILE A 33 11.84 3.24 -16.22
N LEU A 34 10.83 3.64 -16.99
CA LEU A 34 10.74 3.35 -18.42
C LEU A 34 11.92 3.94 -19.20
N GLN A 35 12.35 5.15 -18.84
CA GLN A 35 13.49 5.81 -19.49
C GLN A 35 14.81 5.12 -19.17
N GLU A 36 15.01 4.65 -17.91
CA GLU A 36 16.27 4.00 -17.50
C GLU A 36 16.42 2.59 -18.08
N PHE A 37 15.34 1.80 -18.06
CA PHE A 37 15.41 0.38 -18.44
C PHE A 37 14.95 0.09 -19.86
N GLY A 38 14.32 1.05 -20.55
CA GLY A 38 13.77 0.85 -21.89
C GLY A 38 12.59 -0.14 -21.95
N TRP A 39 11.93 -0.40 -20.81
CA TRP A 39 10.79 -1.31 -20.74
C TRP A 39 9.54 -0.71 -21.37
N SER A 40 8.56 -1.55 -21.66
CA SER A 40 7.29 -1.13 -22.21
C SER A 40 6.30 -0.71 -21.12
N ARG A 41 5.34 0.14 -21.49
CA ARG A 41 4.19 0.43 -20.60
C ARG A 41 3.38 -0.83 -20.25
N GLY A 42 3.41 -1.83 -21.15
CA GLY A 42 2.75 -3.12 -20.92
C GLY A 42 3.36 -3.88 -19.74
N ASP A 43 4.68 -3.85 -19.57
CA ASP A 43 5.37 -4.52 -18.47
C ASP A 43 4.96 -3.92 -17.12
N LEU A 44 4.82 -2.59 -17.04
CA LEU A 44 4.33 -1.93 -15.82
C LEU A 44 2.84 -2.20 -15.57
N LYS A 45 2.02 -2.33 -16.61
CA LYS A 45 0.61 -2.71 -16.45
C LYS A 45 0.44 -4.16 -16.03
N LEU A 46 1.30 -5.05 -16.50
CA LEU A 46 1.36 -6.43 -16.01
C LEU A 46 1.74 -6.47 -14.52
N ARG A 47 2.67 -5.63 -14.08
CA ARG A 47 2.99 -5.42 -12.66
C ARG A 47 1.74 -5.06 -11.85
N ASP A 48 0.97 -4.05 -12.29
CA ASP A 48 -0.25 -3.60 -11.60
C ASP A 48 -1.30 -4.73 -11.53
N LEU A 49 -1.46 -5.47 -12.62
CA LEU A 49 -2.37 -6.62 -12.70
C LEU A 49 -1.97 -7.73 -11.71
N LEU A 50 -0.68 -8.08 -11.66
CA LEU A 50 -0.17 -9.09 -10.72
C LEU A 50 -0.38 -8.66 -9.28
N GLN A 51 -0.07 -7.39 -8.96
CA GLN A 51 -0.24 -6.83 -7.62
C GLN A 51 -1.71 -6.89 -7.16
N LEU A 52 -2.63 -6.35 -7.94
CA LEU A 52 -4.05 -6.29 -7.58
C LEU A 52 -4.72 -7.66 -7.66
N GLY A 53 -4.45 -8.44 -8.71
CA GLY A 53 -4.99 -9.78 -8.88
C GLY A 53 -4.56 -10.72 -7.75
N LEU A 54 -3.27 -10.74 -7.44
CA LEU A 54 -2.76 -11.60 -6.37
C LEU A 54 -3.23 -11.14 -4.98
N SER A 55 -3.34 -9.83 -4.73
CA SER A 55 -3.89 -9.32 -3.47
C SER A 55 -5.35 -9.74 -3.28
N GLY A 56 -6.15 -9.74 -4.34
CA GLY A 56 -7.52 -10.24 -4.35
C GLY A 56 -7.59 -11.75 -4.04
N LEU A 57 -6.71 -12.55 -4.64
CA LEU A 57 -6.62 -13.99 -4.36
C LEU A 57 -6.17 -14.29 -2.93
N LEU A 58 -5.31 -13.46 -2.35
CA LEU A 58 -4.83 -13.61 -0.97
C LEU A 58 -5.86 -13.14 0.07
N ALA A 59 -6.82 -12.29 -0.29
CA ALA A 59 -7.77 -11.70 0.64
C ALA A 59 -8.57 -12.71 1.48
N PRO A 60 -9.10 -13.84 0.95
CA PRO A 60 -9.80 -14.82 1.75
C PRO A 60 -8.89 -15.51 2.78
N PHE A 61 -7.65 -15.79 2.41
CA PHE A 61 -6.66 -16.43 3.29
C PHE A 61 -6.28 -15.50 4.44
N VAL A 62 -6.07 -14.22 4.15
CA VAL A 62 -5.77 -13.21 5.17
C VAL A 62 -6.99 -12.95 6.05
N GLY A 63 -8.21 -12.98 5.51
CA GLY A 63 -9.45 -12.94 6.30
C GLY A 63 -9.51 -14.09 7.31
N GLY A 64 -9.27 -15.33 6.88
CA GLY A 64 -9.19 -16.50 7.78
C GLY A 64 -8.05 -16.41 8.80
N LEU A 65 -6.92 -15.79 8.43
CA LEU A 65 -5.81 -15.55 9.36
C LEU A 65 -6.17 -14.50 10.41
N ALA A 66 -6.96 -13.49 10.04
CA ALA A 66 -7.46 -12.45 10.95
C ALA A 66 -8.48 -12.96 11.99
N ASP A 67 -9.03 -14.15 11.79
CA ASP A 67 -9.87 -14.82 12.80
C ASP A 67 -9.03 -15.56 13.85
N ARG A 68 -7.81 -15.95 13.50
CA ARG A 68 -6.88 -16.68 14.39
C ARG A 68 -5.83 -15.79 15.03
N MET A 69 -5.48 -14.68 14.39
CA MET A 69 -4.43 -13.76 14.82
C MET A 69 -5.00 -12.35 15.06
N SER A 70 -4.30 -11.56 15.85
CA SER A 70 -4.64 -10.16 16.05
C SER A 70 -4.50 -9.36 14.72
N VAL A 71 -5.59 -8.75 14.27
CA VAL A 71 -5.61 -7.88 13.08
C VAL A 71 -4.53 -6.80 13.17
N ARG A 72 -4.30 -6.23 14.36
CA ARG A 72 -3.24 -5.24 14.59
C ARG A 72 -1.85 -5.77 14.21
N LYS A 73 -1.52 -7.00 14.63
CA LYS A 73 -0.21 -7.61 14.30
C LYS A 73 -0.06 -7.84 12.80
N LEU A 74 -1.14 -8.27 12.12
CA LEU A 74 -1.14 -8.46 10.67
C LEU A 74 -0.93 -7.14 9.92
N MET A 75 -1.63 -6.07 10.33
CA MET A 75 -1.47 -4.74 9.73
C MET A 75 -0.06 -4.18 9.94
N MET A 76 0.51 -4.32 11.14
CA MET A 76 1.89 -3.90 11.42
C MET A 76 2.90 -4.68 10.57
N ALA A 77 2.74 -6.00 10.48
CA ALA A 77 3.57 -6.83 9.61
C ALA A 77 3.45 -6.41 8.14
N GLY A 78 2.25 -6.06 7.68
CA GLY A 78 2.01 -5.52 6.34
C GLY A 78 2.74 -4.19 6.10
N LEU A 79 2.70 -3.25 7.05
CA LEU A 79 3.41 -1.96 6.93
C LEU A 79 4.93 -2.13 6.96
N MET A 80 5.47 -2.99 7.83
CA MET A 80 6.90 -3.31 7.83
C MET A 80 7.34 -3.95 6.50
N LEU A 81 6.53 -4.89 5.99
CA LEU A 81 6.80 -5.49 4.69
C LEU A 81 6.75 -4.46 3.56
N LEU A 82 5.85 -3.47 3.64
CA LEU A 82 5.78 -2.35 2.69
C LEU A 82 7.10 -1.59 2.63
N SER A 83 7.67 -1.21 3.78
CA SER A 83 8.98 -0.53 3.84
C SER A 83 10.07 -1.37 3.17
N VAL A 84 10.13 -2.66 3.46
CA VAL A 84 11.11 -3.58 2.84
C VAL A 84 10.90 -3.67 1.33
N CYS A 85 9.66 -3.80 0.87
CA CYS A 85 9.34 -3.87 -0.56
C CYS A 85 9.72 -2.58 -1.30
N ILE A 86 9.43 -1.40 -0.74
CA ILE A 86 9.78 -0.11 -1.36
C ILE A 86 11.31 0.07 -1.38
N ALA A 87 12.00 -0.29 -0.30
CA ALA A 87 13.47 -0.26 -0.26
C ALA A 87 14.08 -1.23 -1.30
N ALA A 88 13.53 -2.44 -1.44
CA ALA A 88 13.95 -3.37 -2.49
C ALA A 88 13.65 -2.83 -3.90
N TYR A 89 12.52 -2.13 -4.07
CA TYR A 89 12.15 -1.52 -5.36
C TYR A 89 13.18 -0.49 -5.82
N SER A 90 13.76 0.30 -4.90
CA SER A 90 14.82 1.26 -5.24
C SER A 90 16.08 0.60 -5.80
N GLN A 91 16.31 -0.68 -5.51
CA GLN A 91 17.49 -1.45 -5.92
C GLN A 91 17.19 -2.41 -7.09
N MET A 92 16.03 -2.34 -7.70
CA MET A 92 15.70 -3.23 -8.81
C MET A 92 16.58 -2.96 -10.03
N THR A 93 16.91 -4.05 -10.75
CA THR A 93 17.76 -4.03 -11.94
C THR A 93 17.17 -4.80 -13.14
N SER A 94 16.08 -5.55 -12.91
CA SER A 94 15.47 -6.40 -13.95
C SER A 94 13.95 -6.48 -13.79
N LEU A 95 13.25 -6.88 -14.86
CA LEU A 95 11.81 -7.16 -14.83
C LEU A 95 11.45 -8.26 -13.82
N THR A 96 12.30 -9.26 -13.68
CA THR A 96 12.07 -10.33 -12.68
C THR A 96 12.08 -9.76 -11.28
N HIS A 97 13.02 -8.86 -10.94
CA HIS A 97 13.02 -8.17 -9.64
C HIS A 97 11.76 -7.34 -9.45
N LEU A 98 11.31 -6.61 -10.49
CA LEU A 98 10.07 -5.84 -10.46
C LEU A 98 8.88 -6.73 -10.08
N TYR A 99 8.69 -7.86 -10.75
CA TYR A 99 7.55 -8.75 -10.50
C TYR A 99 7.62 -9.43 -9.12
N LEU A 100 8.82 -9.88 -8.70
CA LEU A 100 9.00 -10.48 -7.37
C LEU A 100 8.66 -9.50 -6.24
N ILE A 101 9.11 -8.26 -6.33
CA ILE A 101 8.80 -7.22 -5.35
C ILE A 101 7.29 -6.94 -5.33
N ASN A 102 6.64 -6.94 -6.50
CA ASN A 102 5.20 -6.69 -6.57
C ASN A 102 4.35 -7.86 -6.05
N ILE A 103 4.85 -9.08 -6.06
CA ILE A 103 4.25 -10.20 -5.31
C ILE A 103 4.30 -9.88 -3.80
N GLY A 104 5.41 -9.36 -3.30
CA GLY A 104 5.51 -8.86 -1.92
C GLY A 104 4.51 -7.73 -1.62
N ILE A 105 4.37 -6.77 -2.53
CA ILE A 105 3.40 -5.66 -2.39
C ILE A 105 1.96 -6.17 -2.43
N ALA A 106 1.65 -7.22 -3.21
CA ALA A 106 0.33 -7.86 -3.17
C ALA A 106 0.01 -8.43 -1.79
N LEU A 107 1.00 -9.04 -1.13
CA LEU A 107 0.87 -9.49 0.26
C LEU A 107 0.69 -8.32 1.23
N VAL A 108 1.41 -7.21 1.04
CA VAL A 108 1.19 -5.96 1.79
C VAL A 108 -0.25 -5.50 1.68
N LEU A 109 -0.80 -5.41 0.46
CA LEU A 109 -2.20 -4.99 0.24
C LEU A 109 -3.20 -5.94 0.87
N ALA A 110 -2.93 -7.25 0.91
CA ALA A 110 -3.75 -8.21 1.61
C ALA A 110 -3.69 -8.01 3.14
N LEU A 111 -2.50 -7.74 3.72
CA LEU A 111 -2.26 -7.61 5.16
C LEU A 111 -2.58 -6.24 5.74
N SER A 112 -2.44 -5.15 4.99
CA SER A 112 -2.65 -3.77 5.48
C SER A 112 -3.58 -2.93 4.60
N GLY A 113 -4.09 -3.52 3.50
CA GLY A 113 -5.01 -2.85 2.58
C GLY A 113 -6.46 -2.87 3.05
N LEU A 114 -7.36 -2.75 2.08
CA LEU A 114 -8.78 -2.51 2.29
C LEU A 114 -9.46 -3.55 3.18
N VAL A 115 -9.20 -4.85 2.94
CA VAL A 115 -9.95 -5.95 3.57
C VAL A 115 -9.82 -5.94 5.09
N LEU A 116 -8.61 -5.89 5.62
CA LEU A 116 -8.39 -5.88 7.08
C LEU A 116 -8.85 -4.58 7.74
N ASN A 117 -8.73 -3.44 7.06
CA ASN A 117 -9.22 -2.15 7.57
C ASN A 117 -10.76 -2.13 7.65
N VAL A 118 -11.45 -2.63 6.64
CA VAL A 118 -12.91 -2.79 6.67
C VAL A 118 -13.32 -3.77 7.76
N LEU A 119 -12.61 -4.89 7.91
CA LEU A 119 -12.89 -5.90 8.92
C LEU A 119 -12.78 -5.32 10.34
N ILE A 120 -11.67 -4.65 10.67
CA ILE A 120 -11.46 -4.11 12.01
C ILE A 120 -12.48 -3.03 12.35
N VAL A 121 -12.76 -2.10 11.44
CA VAL A 121 -13.76 -1.05 11.65
C VAL A 121 -15.15 -1.65 11.81
N SER A 122 -15.51 -2.66 11.03
CA SER A 122 -16.79 -3.34 11.11
C SER A 122 -17.01 -4.10 12.43
N ARG A 123 -15.96 -4.58 13.09
CA ARG A 123 -16.04 -5.23 14.40
C ARG A 123 -16.33 -4.24 15.53
N TRP A 124 -15.98 -2.96 15.36
CA TRP A 124 -16.15 -1.92 16.38
C TRP A 124 -17.41 -1.08 16.21
N PHE A 125 -17.93 -0.98 15.00
CA PHE A 125 -19.10 -0.16 14.70
C PHE A 125 -20.29 -1.01 14.25
N VAL A 126 -21.39 -0.96 15.02
CA VAL A 126 -22.66 -1.59 14.66
C VAL A 126 -23.62 -0.52 14.07
N LEU A 127 -23.94 0.54 14.86
CA LEU A 127 -24.93 1.54 14.48
C LEU A 127 -24.44 2.55 13.43
N LYS A 128 -23.16 2.97 13.48
CA LYS A 128 -22.55 3.99 12.60
C LYS A 128 -21.50 3.39 11.64
N ARG A 129 -21.68 2.11 11.27
CA ARG A 129 -20.72 1.37 10.46
C ARG A 129 -20.43 2.05 9.12
N GLY A 130 -21.47 2.50 8.41
CA GLY A 130 -21.30 3.16 7.11
C GLY A 130 -20.49 4.44 7.18
N THR A 131 -20.74 5.29 8.19
CA THR A 131 -19.97 6.53 8.40
C THR A 131 -18.52 6.25 8.75
N ALA A 132 -18.27 5.26 9.63
CA ALA A 132 -16.92 4.89 10.04
C ALA A 132 -16.12 4.29 8.87
N LEU A 133 -16.74 3.45 8.05
CA LEU A 133 -16.14 2.91 6.84
C LEU A 133 -15.87 4.01 5.80
N GLY A 134 -16.83 4.92 5.58
CA GLY A 134 -16.65 6.06 4.68
C GLY A 134 -15.44 6.91 5.09
N LEU A 135 -15.32 7.25 6.38
CA LEU A 135 -14.16 7.98 6.90
C LEU A 135 -12.85 7.22 6.68
N THR A 136 -12.85 5.91 6.91
CA THR A 136 -11.67 5.06 6.72
C THR A 136 -11.22 5.06 5.25
N LEU A 137 -12.18 4.98 4.30
CA LEU A 137 -11.90 4.96 2.87
C LEU A 137 -11.34 6.29 2.34
N VAL A 138 -11.66 7.42 2.99
CA VAL A 138 -11.04 8.72 2.69
C VAL A 138 -9.52 8.65 2.75
N GLY A 139 -8.95 7.78 3.60
CA GLY A 139 -7.51 7.54 3.66
C GLY A 139 -6.91 7.15 2.32
N THR A 140 -7.55 6.25 1.56
CA THR A 140 -7.07 5.87 0.22
C THR A 140 -7.02 7.07 -0.74
N SER A 141 -8.07 7.90 -0.74
CA SER A 141 -8.14 9.08 -1.60
C SER A 141 -7.10 10.14 -1.21
N LEU A 142 -6.92 10.38 0.08
CA LEU A 142 -5.89 11.29 0.59
C LEU A 142 -4.48 10.78 0.24
N GLY A 143 -4.23 9.47 0.40
CA GLY A 143 -2.97 8.85 0.00
C GLY A 143 -2.68 9.03 -1.48
N GLY A 144 -3.72 8.89 -2.33
CA GLY A 144 -3.64 9.14 -3.77
C GLY A 144 -3.31 10.58 -4.17
N ILE A 145 -3.47 11.54 -3.28
CA ILE A 145 -3.06 12.93 -3.48
C ILE A 145 -1.67 13.19 -2.89
N VAL A 146 -1.43 12.70 -1.67
CA VAL A 146 -0.22 13.00 -0.90
C VAL A 146 1.01 12.34 -1.52
N PHE A 147 0.98 11.04 -1.79
CA PHE A 147 2.17 10.32 -2.23
C PHE A 147 2.65 10.68 -3.64
N PRO A 148 1.79 10.83 -4.67
CA PRO A 148 2.26 11.32 -5.97
C PRO A 148 2.85 12.74 -5.89
N ARG A 149 2.31 13.61 -5.02
CA ARG A 149 2.90 14.95 -4.82
C ARG A 149 4.24 14.88 -4.12
N LEU A 150 4.36 14.05 -3.08
CA LEU A 150 5.62 13.82 -2.38
C LEU A 150 6.68 13.28 -3.35
N GLY A 151 6.37 12.23 -4.10
CA GLY A 151 7.25 11.67 -5.12
C GLY A 151 7.66 12.71 -6.19
N ALA A 152 6.70 13.52 -6.67
CA ALA A 152 7.00 14.58 -7.64
C ALA A 152 7.94 15.67 -7.08
N VAL A 153 7.83 16.00 -5.80
CA VAL A 153 8.74 16.96 -5.13
C VAL A 153 10.13 16.33 -4.96
N LEU A 154 10.21 15.08 -4.53
CA LEU A 154 11.46 14.37 -4.37
C LEU A 154 12.20 14.20 -5.71
N LEU A 155 11.50 13.88 -6.80
CA LEU A 155 12.07 13.75 -8.14
C LEU A 155 12.67 15.05 -8.72
N ARG A 156 12.39 16.22 -8.12
CA ARG A 156 13.04 17.48 -8.54
C ARG A 156 14.49 17.58 -8.08
N THR A 157 14.85 16.89 -7.01
CA THR A 157 16.16 17.06 -6.33
C THR A 157 16.93 15.73 -6.27
N TYR A 158 16.23 14.62 -6.26
CA TYR A 158 16.79 13.28 -6.07
C TYR A 158 16.48 12.36 -7.25
N THR A 159 17.28 11.32 -7.41
CA THR A 159 16.96 10.22 -8.34
C THR A 159 15.72 9.47 -7.84
N TRP A 160 15.02 8.76 -8.75
CA TRP A 160 13.86 7.97 -8.36
C TRP A 160 14.22 6.88 -7.32
N ARG A 161 15.45 6.36 -7.34
CA ARG A 161 15.93 5.37 -6.36
C ARG A 161 16.05 5.98 -4.96
N GLU A 162 16.65 7.14 -4.85
CA GLU A 162 16.79 7.86 -3.57
C GLU A 162 15.43 8.31 -3.04
N ALA A 163 14.56 8.80 -3.90
CA ALA A 163 13.20 9.19 -3.53
C ALA A 163 12.41 7.99 -2.95
N MET A 164 12.49 6.82 -3.57
CA MET A 164 11.86 5.60 -3.05
C MET A 164 12.46 5.15 -1.72
N LEU A 165 13.79 5.26 -1.53
CA LEU A 165 14.41 4.95 -0.24
C LEU A 165 13.92 5.88 0.88
N MET A 166 13.71 7.17 0.59
CA MET A 166 13.13 8.11 1.56
C MET A 166 11.67 7.75 1.86
N GLU A 167 10.89 7.41 0.86
CA GLU A 167 9.50 6.96 1.05
C GLU A 167 9.40 5.66 1.84
N ALA A 168 10.38 4.75 1.72
CA ALA A 168 10.41 3.49 2.47
C ALA A 168 10.44 3.66 4.00
N LEU A 169 10.82 4.84 4.50
CA LEU A 169 10.85 5.15 5.94
C LEU A 169 9.47 5.53 6.50
N ILE A 170 8.51 5.90 5.64
CA ILE A 170 7.20 6.41 6.08
C ILE A 170 6.34 5.34 6.77
N PRO A 171 6.30 4.06 6.32
CA PRO A 171 5.47 3.04 6.95
C PRO A 171 6.01 2.51 8.28
N LEU A 172 7.26 2.84 8.66
CA LEU A 172 7.89 2.39 9.91
C LEU A 172 7.38 3.18 11.12
#